data_923d41b6df39ff34e56c2dfe2ee1e6b6
#
_entry.id   923d41b6df39ff34e56c2dfe2ee1e6b6
#
_cell.length_a   1.000
_cell.length_b   1.000
_cell.length_c   1.000
_cell.angle_alpha   90.00
_cell.angle_beta   90.00
_cell.angle_gamma   90.00
#
_symmetry.space_group_name_H-M   'P 1'
#
loop_
_entity.id
_entity.type
_entity.pdbx_description
1 polymer ?
#
loop_
_entity_poly.entity_id
_entity_poly.type
_entity_poly.pdbx_seq_one_letter_code
_entity_poly.pdbx_strand_id
1 'polypeptide(L)'
;MTQNPYDPLKRTDLSHREQVLLKFTAEVVHGTNLALIDTLVAPDYVQHTHGVGQGREGIRRYVTEISMRRAGREQWRPLLVFEDGDFVILYKLLPAFMIVDIVRFNAEDQLAEHWDIVQPLPAPGHDPMELSQHDFSRFYALFGVPRQG
;
A
#
# COMPACT_ATOMS: atom_id res chain seq x y z
N MET A 1 -1.22 23.84 -6.41
CA MET A 1 -0.91 22.47 -5.96
C MET A 1 -0.71 21.61 -7.19
N THR A 2 0.45 21.07 -7.36
CA THR A 2 0.70 20.08 -8.41
C THR A 2 -0.11 18.83 -8.08
N GLN A 3 -1.05 18.45 -8.95
CA GLN A 3 -1.80 17.22 -8.81
C GLN A 3 -0.90 16.06 -9.22
N ASN A 4 -0.98 14.93 -8.51
CA ASN A 4 -0.34 13.70 -8.94
C ASN A 4 -0.99 13.23 -10.26
N PRO A 5 -0.26 13.24 -11.39
CA PRO A 5 -0.82 12.81 -12.67
C PRO A 5 -1.06 11.29 -12.73
N TYR A 6 -0.49 10.54 -11.79
CA TYR A 6 -0.58 9.07 -11.70
C TYR A 6 -1.54 8.61 -10.61
N ASP A 7 -2.30 9.54 -9.99
CA ASP A 7 -3.20 9.23 -8.88
C ASP A 7 -4.21 8.13 -9.25
N PRO A 8 -4.11 6.93 -8.68
CA PRO A 8 -4.99 5.82 -9.02
C PRO A 8 -6.46 6.14 -8.80
N LEU A 9 -6.78 7.01 -7.84
CA LEU A 9 -8.16 7.36 -7.52
C LEU A 9 -8.83 8.25 -8.58
N LYS A 10 -8.05 8.78 -9.53
CA LYS A 10 -8.54 9.61 -10.64
C LYS A 10 -8.52 8.88 -11.99
N ARG A 11 -7.97 7.67 -12.02
CA ARG A 11 -7.92 6.86 -13.24
C ARG A 11 -9.25 6.19 -13.50
N THR A 12 -9.65 6.17 -14.78
CA THR A 12 -10.86 5.48 -15.27
C THR A 12 -10.54 4.18 -16.00
N ASP A 13 -9.27 3.88 -16.19
CA ASP A 13 -8.74 2.75 -16.95
C ASP A 13 -8.10 1.67 -16.07
N LEU A 14 -8.42 1.65 -14.78
CA LEU A 14 -7.91 0.64 -13.85
C LEU A 14 -8.38 -0.75 -14.26
N SER A 15 -7.45 -1.71 -14.29
CA SER A 15 -7.79 -3.11 -14.46
C SER A 15 -8.61 -3.63 -13.26
N HIS A 16 -9.25 -4.79 -13.43
CA HIS A 16 -9.98 -5.43 -12.33
C HIS A 16 -9.08 -5.71 -11.13
N ARG A 17 -7.87 -6.25 -11.36
CA ARG A 17 -6.91 -6.57 -10.29
C ARG A 17 -6.35 -5.33 -9.61
N GLU A 18 -6.10 -4.25 -10.35
CA GLU A 18 -5.75 -2.95 -9.76
C GLU A 18 -6.85 -2.43 -8.82
N GLN A 19 -8.11 -2.54 -9.23
CA GLN A 19 -9.25 -2.17 -8.40
C GLN A 19 -9.38 -3.07 -7.16
N VAL A 20 -9.17 -4.38 -7.29
CA VAL A 20 -9.19 -5.34 -6.18
C VAL A 20 -8.12 -4.99 -5.16
N LEU A 21 -6.88 -4.70 -5.58
CA LEU A 21 -5.79 -4.34 -4.67
C LEU A 21 -6.07 -3.02 -3.95
N LEU A 22 -6.54 -2.01 -4.67
CA LEU A 22 -6.91 -0.71 -4.06
C LEU A 22 -8.03 -0.88 -3.03
N LYS A 23 -9.06 -1.67 -3.35
CA LYS A 23 -10.17 -1.99 -2.44
C LYS A 23 -9.68 -2.74 -1.21
N PHE A 24 -8.87 -3.78 -1.38
CA PHE A 24 -8.29 -4.53 -0.27
C PHE A 24 -7.47 -3.62 0.65
N THR A 25 -6.63 -2.77 0.08
CA THR A 25 -5.82 -1.82 0.85
C THR A 25 -6.69 -0.84 1.63
N ALA A 26 -7.68 -0.23 0.98
CA ALA A 26 -8.55 0.76 1.61
C ALA A 26 -9.47 0.17 2.67
N GLU A 27 -10.12 -0.94 2.37
CA GLU A 27 -11.21 -1.46 3.22
C GLU A 27 -10.73 -2.51 4.24
N VAL A 28 -9.66 -3.27 3.94
CA VAL A 28 -9.13 -4.28 4.85
C VAL A 28 -7.94 -3.74 5.62
N VAL A 29 -6.85 -3.35 4.92
CA VAL A 29 -5.59 -2.96 5.58
C VAL A 29 -5.72 -1.65 6.37
N HIS A 30 -6.33 -0.63 5.77
CA HIS A 30 -6.56 0.68 6.39
C HIS A 30 -7.99 0.88 6.88
N GLY A 31 -8.87 -0.07 6.62
CA GLY A 31 -10.23 -0.14 7.13
C GLY A 31 -10.37 -1.19 8.23
N THR A 32 -11.54 -1.79 8.31
CA THR A 32 -11.85 -2.85 9.29
C THR A 32 -12.75 -3.95 8.71
N ASN A 33 -12.89 -3.99 7.39
CA ASN A 33 -13.80 -4.92 6.71
C ASN A 33 -13.15 -6.30 6.52
N LEU A 34 -13.10 -7.07 7.62
CA LEU A 34 -12.49 -8.41 7.61
C LEU A 34 -13.23 -9.42 6.74
N ALA A 35 -14.51 -9.20 6.44
CA ALA A 35 -15.30 -10.12 5.61
C ALA A 35 -14.75 -10.20 4.16
N LEU A 36 -14.12 -9.13 3.67
CA LEU A 36 -13.53 -9.13 2.34
C LEU A 36 -12.31 -10.04 2.20
N ILE A 37 -11.69 -10.47 3.29
CA ILE A 37 -10.52 -11.37 3.24
C ILE A 37 -10.91 -12.69 2.58
N ASP A 38 -12.09 -13.22 2.88
CA ASP A 38 -12.52 -14.52 2.32
C ASP A 38 -12.83 -14.48 0.83
N THR A 39 -13.18 -13.31 0.31
CA THR A 39 -13.47 -13.11 -1.11
C THR A 39 -12.27 -12.66 -1.92
N LEU A 40 -11.46 -11.74 -1.37
CA LEU A 40 -10.38 -11.10 -2.13
C LEU A 40 -9.04 -11.82 -2.01
N VAL A 41 -8.84 -12.66 -0.99
CA VAL A 41 -7.57 -13.34 -0.71
C VAL A 41 -7.70 -14.83 -0.99
N ALA A 42 -6.73 -15.40 -1.67
CA ALA A 42 -6.69 -16.84 -1.95
C ALA A 42 -6.61 -17.68 -0.65
N PRO A 43 -7.20 -18.88 -0.60
CA PRO A 43 -7.12 -19.73 0.58
C PRO A 43 -5.69 -20.13 0.96
N ASP A 44 -4.82 -20.27 -0.05
CA ASP A 44 -3.41 -20.66 0.04
C ASP A 44 -2.45 -19.45 -0.03
N TYR A 45 -2.92 -18.27 0.33
CA TYR A 45 -2.16 -17.02 0.28
C TYR A 45 -0.84 -17.10 1.04
N VAL A 46 0.23 -16.65 0.39
CA VAL A 46 1.60 -16.62 0.95
C VAL A 46 2.00 -15.19 1.29
N GLN A 47 2.49 -14.99 2.52
CA GLN A 47 2.93 -13.69 3.02
C GLN A 47 4.44 -13.67 3.24
N HIS A 48 5.12 -12.66 2.67
CA HIS A 48 6.55 -12.45 2.84
C HIS A 48 6.90 -11.27 3.77
N THR A 49 5.91 -10.45 4.13
CA THR A 49 6.14 -9.34 5.07
C THR A 49 6.43 -9.87 6.46
N HIS A 50 7.57 -9.46 7.03
CA HIS A 50 7.95 -9.84 8.38
C HIS A 50 6.90 -9.38 9.41
N GLY A 51 6.55 -10.27 10.34
CA GLY A 51 5.59 -9.98 11.40
C GLY A 51 4.12 -10.09 11.03
N VAL A 52 3.80 -10.34 9.75
CA VAL A 52 2.46 -10.72 9.31
C VAL A 52 2.40 -12.25 9.19
N GLY A 53 1.41 -12.88 9.79
CA GLY A 53 1.25 -14.34 9.72
C GLY A 53 0.84 -14.82 8.33
N GLN A 54 0.92 -16.15 8.11
CA GLN A 54 0.57 -16.78 6.85
C GLN A 54 -0.94 -16.91 6.64
N GLY A 55 -1.35 -16.93 5.37
CA GLY A 55 -2.70 -17.17 4.93
C GLY A 55 -3.69 -16.07 5.33
N ARG A 56 -4.96 -16.33 5.11
CA ARG A 56 -6.05 -15.42 5.48
C ARG A 56 -6.06 -15.08 6.97
N GLU A 57 -5.73 -16.06 7.81
CA GLU A 57 -5.73 -15.89 9.26
C GLU A 57 -4.60 -14.97 9.73
N GLY A 58 -3.44 -15.04 9.09
CA GLY A 58 -2.35 -14.08 9.32
C GLY A 58 -2.76 -12.65 9.05
N ILE A 59 -3.46 -12.42 7.93
CA ILE A 59 -4.00 -11.10 7.58
C ILE A 59 -5.04 -10.65 8.63
N ARG A 60 -5.99 -11.52 9.02
CA ARG A 60 -7.01 -11.18 10.02
C ARG A 60 -6.37 -10.72 11.32
N ARG A 61 -5.40 -11.48 11.81
CA ARG A 61 -4.70 -11.14 13.04
C ARG A 61 -3.94 -9.82 12.90
N TYR A 62 -3.22 -9.62 11.80
CA TYR A 62 -2.51 -8.36 11.54
C TYR A 62 -3.47 -7.15 11.54
N VAL A 63 -4.59 -7.26 10.81
CA VAL A 63 -5.60 -6.19 10.74
C VAL A 63 -6.20 -5.93 12.11
N THR A 64 -6.56 -6.98 12.86
CA THR A 64 -7.18 -6.86 14.18
C THR A 64 -6.22 -6.27 15.21
N GLU A 65 -4.98 -6.74 15.26
CA GLU A 65 -4.04 -6.36 16.31
C GLU A 65 -3.30 -5.04 16.01
N ILE A 66 -3.07 -4.73 14.75
CA ILE A 66 -2.22 -3.61 14.33
C ILE A 66 -3.02 -2.55 13.59
N SER A 67 -3.69 -2.90 12.50
CA SER A 67 -4.39 -1.94 11.66
C SER A 67 -5.59 -1.30 12.37
N MET A 68 -6.36 -2.07 13.14
CA MET A 68 -7.51 -1.51 13.88
C MET A 68 -7.08 -0.47 14.92
N ARG A 69 -5.90 -0.63 15.52
CA ARG A 69 -5.35 0.39 16.44
C ARG A 69 -5.00 1.69 15.73
N ARG A 70 -4.77 1.63 14.43
CA ARG A 70 -4.42 2.77 13.57
C ARG A 70 -5.59 3.26 12.73
N ALA A 71 -6.68 2.48 12.65
CA ALA A 71 -7.84 2.81 11.83
C ALA A 71 -8.38 4.21 12.14
N GLY A 72 -8.54 5.01 11.12
CA GLY A 72 -8.95 6.42 11.23
C GLY A 72 -7.87 7.39 11.72
N ARG A 73 -6.68 6.90 12.08
CA ARG A 73 -5.56 7.74 12.54
C ARG A 73 -4.44 7.83 11.50
N GLU A 74 -4.31 6.83 10.66
CA GLU A 74 -3.26 6.75 9.65
C GLU A 74 -3.84 7.13 8.30
N GLN A 75 -3.43 8.29 7.79
CA GLN A 75 -3.76 8.70 6.43
C GLN A 75 -2.82 7.95 5.48
N TRP A 76 -3.38 7.14 4.61
CA TRP A 76 -2.64 6.54 3.52
C TRP A 76 -3.07 7.14 2.18
N ARG A 77 -2.19 7.11 1.22
CA ARG A 77 -2.43 7.68 -0.09
C ARG A 77 -1.81 6.81 -1.17
N PRO A 78 -2.59 6.29 -2.12
CA PRO A 78 -2.01 5.64 -3.29
C PRO A 78 -1.34 6.68 -4.18
N LEU A 79 -0.15 6.38 -4.65
CA LEU A 79 0.63 7.26 -5.53
C LEU A 79 0.66 6.73 -6.96
N LEU A 80 0.76 5.43 -7.13
CA LEU A 80 0.85 4.74 -8.40
C LEU A 80 0.34 3.31 -8.25
N VAL A 81 -0.38 2.80 -9.23
CA VAL A 81 -0.72 1.38 -9.35
C VAL A 81 -0.56 0.96 -10.80
N PHE A 82 -0.04 -0.23 -11.01
CA PHE A 82 0.03 -0.84 -12.34
C PHE A 82 0.06 -2.36 -12.26
N GLU A 83 -0.44 -3.00 -13.31
CA GLU A 83 -0.47 -4.46 -13.50
C GLU A 83 0.53 -4.86 -14.59
N ASP A 84 1.26 -5.94 -14.33
CA ASP A 84 2.10 -6.61 -15.31
C ASP A 84 2.00 -8.13 -15.11
N GLY A 85 1.44 -8.83 -16.08
CA GLY A 85 1.16 -10.27 -15.98
C GLY A 85 0.25 -10.58 -14.79
N ASP A 86 0.71 -11.48 -13.90
CA ASP A 86 -0.03 -11.84 -12.69
C ASP A 86 0.25 -10.91 -11.50
N PHE A 87 1.08 -9.90 -11.68
CA PHE A 87 1.49 -9.00 -10.61
C PHE A 87 0.78 -7.65 -10.70
N VAL A 88 0.39 -7.14 -9.54
CA VAL A 88 -0.03 -5.74 -9.38
C VAL A 88 0.89 -5.08 -8.37
N ILE A 89 1.41 -3.92 -8.72
CA ILE A 89 2.28 -3.12 -7.88
C ILE A 89 1.50 -1.89 -7.42
N LEU A 90 1.48 -1.66 -6.10
CA LEU A 90 0.90 -0.47 -5.50
C LEU A 90 1.99 0.30 -4.76
N TYR A 91 2.27 1.51 -5.21
CA TYR A 91 3.12 2.45 -4.49
C TYR A 91 2.25 3.40 -3.68
N LYS A 92 2.46 3.43 -2.38
CA LYS A 92 1.64 4.21 -1.44
C LYS A 92 2.49 4.98 -0.43
N LEU A 93 1.93 6.07 0.05
CA LEU A 93 2.49 6.93 1.06
C LEU A 93 1.69 6.80 2.36
N LEU A 94 2.39 6.63 3.46
CA LEU A 94 1.90 6.77 4.83
C LEU A 94 2.61 7.95 5.50
N PRO A 95 2.17 8.43 6.66
CA PRO A 95 2.79 9.59 7.31
C PRO A 95 4.30 9.48 7.56
N ALA A 96 4.80 8.27 7.83
CA ALA A 96 6.20 8.03 8.16
C ALA A 96 6.93 7.10 7.16
N PHE A 97 6.25 6.59 6.13
CA PHE A 97 6.80 5.56 5.25
C PHE A 97 6.32 5.71 3.82
N MET A 98 7.19 5.34 2.89
CA MET A 98 6.81 4.93 1.53
C MET A 98 6.81 3.42 1.46
N ILE A 99 5.78 2.84 0.86
CA ILE A 99 5.62 1.39 0.76
C ILE A 99 5.33 1.02 -0.69
N VAL A 100 6.05 0.02 -1.18
CA VAL A 100 5.74 -0.67 -2.44
C VAL A 100 5.21 -2.04 -2.08
N ASP A 101 3.92 -2.26 -2.30
CA ASP A 101 3.30 -3.57 -2.25
C ASP A 101 3.44 -4.25 -3.62
N ILE A 102 3.89 -5.48 -3.62
CA ILE A 102 3.96 -6.34 -4.80
C ILE A 102 3.04 -7.52 -4.53
N VAL A 103 1.99 -7.67 -5.33
CA VAL A 103 0.98 -8.72 -5.14
C VAL A 103 0.85 -9.56 -6.39
N ARG A 104 0.99 -10.87 -6.24
CA ARG A 104 0.65 -11.83 -7.29
C ARG A 104 -0.80 -12.28 -7.11
N PHE A 105 -1.53 -12.29 -8.20
CA PHE A 105 -2.91 -12.75 -8.28
C PHE A 105 -3.00 -14.18 -8.84
N ASN A 106 -3.99 -14.94 -8.40
CA ASN A 106 -4.33 -16.24 -8.98
C ASN A 106 -5.28 -16.08 -10.18
N ALA A 107 -5.68 -17.21 -10.77
CA ALA A 107 -6.58 -17.23 -11.93
C ALA A 107 -8.01 -16.74 -11.60
N GLU A 108 -8.39 -16.74 -10.34
CA GLU A 108 -9.68 -16.26 -9.83
C GLU A 108 -9.63 -14.79 -9.42
N ASP A 109 -8.56 -14.05 -9.80
CA ASP A 109 -8.31 -12.65 -9.44
C ASP A 109 -8.31 -12.39 -7.92
N GLN A 110 -7.80 -13.36 -7.15
CA GLN A 110 -7.58 -13.21 -5.72
C GLN A 110 -6.10 -12.94 -5.43
N LEU A 111 -5.83 -12.17 -4.37
CA LEU A 111 -4.48 -11.97 -3.85
C LEU A 111 -3.91 -13.32 -3.40
N ALA A 112 -2.85 -13.81 -4.05
CA ALA A 112 -2.27 -15.12 -3.80
C ALA A 112 -0.92 -15.06 -3.09
N GLU A 113 -0.17 -13.96 -3.26
CA GLU A 113 1.15 -13.81 -2.67
C GLU A 113 1.53 -12.34 -2.56
N HIS A 114 2.21 -11.96 -1.49
CA HIS A 114 2.54 -10.55 -1.21
C HIS A 114 3.95 -10.37 -0.68
N TRP A 115 4.61 -9.36 -1.22
CA TRP A 115 5.87 -8.77 -0.72
C TRP A 115 5.65 -7.28 -0.51
N ASP A 116 6.42 -6.67 0.37
CA ASP A 116 6.50 -5.22 0.47
C ASP A 116 7.94 -4.73 0.62
N ILE A 117 8.14 -3.49 0.21
CA ILE A 117 9.37 -2.73 0.43
C ILE A 117 8.98 -1.46 1.17
N VAL A 118 9.55 -1.27 2.34
CA VAL A 118 9.24 -0.15 3.21
C VAL A 118 10.44 0.77 3.31
N GLN A 119 10.27 2.04 2.98
CA GLN A 119 11.28 3.07 3.17
C GLN A 119 10.78 4.11 4.17
N PRO A 120 11.47 4.31 5.31
CA PRO A 120 11.16 5.41 6.22
C PRO A 120 11.31 6.75 5.53
N LEU A 121 10.39 7.68 5.81
CA LEU A 121 10.53 9.07 5.43
C LEU A 121 11.39 9.83 6.45
N PRO A 122 12.12 10.87 6.01
CA PRO A 122 12.82 11.75 6.93
C PRO A 122 11.85 12.34 7.95
N ALA A 123 12.21 12.28 9.24
CA ALA A 123 11.43 12.94 10.27
C ALA A 123 11.50 14.47 10.08
N PRO A 124 10.43 15.22 10.44
CA PRO A 124 10.48 16.68 10.44
C PRO A 124 11.67 17.19 11.26
N GLY A 125 12.46 18.11 10.69
CA GLY A 125 13.63 18.69 11.36
C GLY A 125 14.92 17.87 11.27
N HIS A 126 14.93 16.69 10.63
CA HIS A 126 16.16 16.01 10.28
C HIS A 126 16.82 16.68 9.08
N ASP A 127 18.15 16.77 9.13
CA ASP A 127 18.92 17.21 7.97
C ASP A 127 18.74 16.16 6.85
N PRO A 128 18.22 16.56 5.68
CA PRO A 128 18.09 15.66 4.55
C PRO A 128 19.40 15.00 4.12
N MET A 129 20.53 15.65 4.41
CA MET A 129 21.87 15.14 4.11
C MET A 129 22.33 14.04 5.09
N GLU A 130 21.78 13.98 6.31
CA GLU A 130 22.07 12.94 7.29
C GLU A 130 21.39 11.61 6.96
N LEU A 131 20.20 11.65 6.37
CA LEU A 131 19.37 10.43 6.18
C LEU A 131 19.58 9.76 4.83
N SER A 132 19.96 10.50 3.84
CA SER A 132 20.35 9.96 2.55
C SER A 132 20.80 11.08 1.64
N GLN A 133 21.62 10.75 0.67
CA GLN A 133 21.89 11.60 -0.48
C GLN A 133 20.65 11.74 -1.41
N HIS A 134 19.47 11.37 -0.94
CA HIS A 134 18.23 11.41 -1.71
C HIS A 134 17.51 12.73 -1.48
N ASP A 135 17.43 13.53 -2.52
CA ASP A 135 16.56 14.70 -2.54
C ASP A 135 15.10 14.29 -2.78
N PHE A 136 14.33 14.22 -1.70
CA PHE A 136 12.90 13.94 -1.78
C PHE A 136 12.07 15.07 -2.38
N SER A 137 12.63 16.24 -2.64
CA SER A 137 11.90 17.38 -3.20
C SER A 137 11.25 17.04 -4.53
N ARG A 138 11.95 16.27 -5.36
CA ARG A 138 11.46 15.81 -6.64
C ARG A 138 10.32 14.79 -6.51
N PHE A 139 10.41 13.89 -5.52
CA PHE A 139 9.33 12.97 -5.17
C PHE A 139 8.06 13.70 -4.77
N TYR A 140 8.17 14.65 -3.83
CA TYR A 140 7.03 15.44 -3.39
C TYR A 140 6.41 16.25 -4.52
N ALA A 141 7.23 16.83 -5.39
CA ALA A 141 6.76 17.57 -6.57
C ALA A 141 6.03 16.67 -7.56
N LEU A 142 6.58 15.48 -7.85
CA LEU A 142 6.01 14.54 -8.84
C LEU A 142 4.64 14.02 -8.40
N PHE A 143 4.50 13.66 -7.13
CA PHE A 143 3.27 13.07 -6.61
C PHE A 143 2.33 14.10 -5.94
N GLY A 144 2.64 15.40 -6.02
CA GLY A 144 1.81 16.45 -5.45
C GLY A 144 1.62 16.32 -3.93
N VAL A 145 2.63 15.78 -3.23
CA VAL A 145 2.60 15.62 -1.77
C VAL A 145 3.14 16.89 -1.12
N PRO A 146 2.40 17.52 -0.18
CA PRO A 146 2.93 18.67 0.54
C PRO A 146 4.13 18.25 1.38
N ARG A 147 5.18 19.09 1.39
CA ARG A 147 6.29 18.93 2.32
C ARG A 147 5.75 19.02 3.74
N GLN A 148 6.04 18.02 4.55
CA GLN A 148 5.84 18.14 5.99
C GLN A 148 6.95 19.05 6.51
N GLY A 149 6.57 20.26 6.90
CA GLY A 149 7.46 21.22 7.53
C GLY A 149 7.89 20.82 8.93
#